data_3bd835b6757267c7f9f63f4dabb37671
#
_entry.id   3bd835b6757267c7f9f63f4dabb37671
#
_cell.length_a   1.000
_cell.length_b   1.000
_cell.length_c   1.000
_cell.angle_alpha   90.00
_cell.angle_beta   90.00
_cell.angle_gamma   90.00
#
_symmetry.space_group_name_H-M   'P 1'
#
loop_
_entity.id
_entity.type
_entity.pdbx_description
1 polymer ?
#
loop_
_entity_poly.entity_id
_entity_poly.type
_entity_poly.pdbx_seq_one_letter_code
_entity_poly.pdbx_strand_id
1 'polypeptide(L)'
;MKIYAAPLEGITGYVFRNAFHSCFDCVDKYFIPFINPNQHGHLSSRERQDILPENNQGMYAVPQILTNCAEDFLRTAKKLSQYGYTEINLNLGCPSKTVVTKGRGSGFLAFPEELDRFLDKIFSETETEISVKTRIGKEQPEEFEKILEIYNRYPMKELIVHPRVQQDFYKNHPNLEVFAEVMKNSKNPVCYNGDLFSYADYKTFTEQFPDVDTVMIGRGLLMDPGLTRQIKTGEKLRKEELKAYHDKVYLGYQNVLSGDKTILFKMKEFWGFLAPAFTHYEKYAKKIKKSERLYAYEAAVEALFSEQDLAVDSR
;
A
#
# COMPACT_ATOMS: atom_id res chain seq x y z
N MET A 1 -6.75 -14.46 -10.39
CA MET A 1 -6.71 -13.22 -9.59
C MET A 1 -5.27 -12.86 -9.29
N LYS A 2 -4.83 -11.67 -9.68
CA LYS A 2 -3.56 -11.07 -9.27
C LYS A 2 -3.76 -10.30 -7.97
N ILE A 3 -2.80 -10.37 -7.06
CA ILE A 3 -2.87 -9.69 -5.76
C ILE A 3 -1.66 -8.79 -5.58
N TYR A 4 -1.90 -7.51 -5.33
CA TYR A 4 -0.87 -6.51 -5.11
C TYR A 4 -0.83 -6.05 -3.66
N ALA A 5 0.37 -5.81 -3.14
CA ALA A 5 0.57 -5.19 -1.84
C ALA A 5 0.60 -3.66 -1.99
N ALA A 6 -0.34 -2.98 -1.35
CA ALA A 6 -0.42 -1.52 -1.39
C ALA A 6 0.73 -0.85 -0.61
N PRO A 7 1.21 0.32 -1.09
CA PRO A 7 2.17 1.10 -0.33
C PRO A 7 1.48 1.81 0.84
N LEU A 8 2.01 1.62 2.05
CA LEU A 8 1.59 2.32 3.26
C LEU A 8 2.81 3.05 3.84
N GLU A 9 2.77 4.37 3.76
CA GLU A 9 3.88 5.23 4.19
C GLU A 9 4.23 4.96 5.66
N GLY A 10 5.52 4.79 5.92
CA GLY A 10 6.05 4.48 7.25
C GLY A 10 5.97 3.00 7.66
N ILE A 11 5.14 2.17 7.01
CA ILE A 11 4.84 0.79 7.43
C ILE A 11 5.43 -0.23 6.45
N THR A 12 5.05 -0.15 5.16
CA THR A 12 5.43 -1.18 4.17
C THR A 12 6.79 -0.89 3.51
N GLY A 13 7.77 -0.41 4.30
CA GLY A 13 9.17 -0.28 3.88
C GLY A 13 9.82 -1.65 3.60
N TYR A 14 11.06 -1.64 3.14
CA TYR A 14 11.74 -2.87 2.69
C TYR A 14 11.84 -3.96 3.78
N VAL A 15 12.00 -3.58 5.05
CA VAL A 15 12.01 -4.55 6.17
C VAL A 15 10.71 -5.34 6.23
N PHE A 16 9.57 -4.64 6.14
CA PHE A 16 8.25 -5.27 6.08
C PHE A 16 8.13 -6.15 4.82
N ARG A 17 8.45 -5.62 3.63
CA ARG A 17 8.28 -6.35 2.37
C ARG A 17 9.11 -7.63 2.34
N ASN A 18 10.37 -7.59 2.77
CA ASN A 18 11.24 -8.76 2.83
C ASN A 18 10.72 -9.82 3.80
N ALA A 19 10.29 -9.42 5.00
CA ALA A 19 9.70 -10.34 5.97
C ALA A 19 8.41 -10.95 5.42
N PHE A 20 7.53 -10.12 4.83
CA PHE A 20 6.27 -10.58 4.25
C PHE A 20 6.50 -11.57 3.11
N HIS A 21 7.32 -11.19 2.13
CA HIS A 21 7.64 -12.02 0.96
C HIS A 21 8.26 -13.37 1.36
N SER A 22 9.15 -13.37 2.35
CA SER A 22 9.78 -14.60 2.83
C SER A 22 8.87 -15.55 3.60
N CYS A 23 7.71 -15.09 4.06
CA CYS A 23 6.74 -15.89 4.81
C CYS A 23 5.47 -16.20 3.98
N PHE A 24 5.07 -15.31 3.09
CA PHE A 24 3.80 -15.34 2.37
C PHE A 24 4.04 -15.01 0.88
N ASP A 25 4.53 -15.99 0.12
CA ASP A 25 4.86 -15.84 -1.31
C ASP A 25 3.60 -15.96 -2.20
N CYS A 26 2.66 -15.04 -2.01
CA CYS A 26 1.39 -14.99 -2.75
C CYS A 26 1.03 -13.58 -3.23
N VAL A 27 1.99 -12.66 -3.28
CA VAL A 27 1.83 -11.31 -3.79
C VAL A 27 2.51 -11.20 -5.16
N ASP A 28 1.75 -10.78 -6.18
CA ASP A 28 2.27 -10.69 -7.55
C ASP A 28 3.05 -9.39 -7.78
N LYS A 29 2.74 -8.31 -7.04
CA LYS A 29 3.40 -7.01 -7.17
C LYS A 29 3.41 -6.26 -5.83
N TYR A 30 4.56 -5.74 -5.44
CA TYR A 30 4.75 -4.90 -4.25
C TYR A 30 4.92 -3.44 -4.64
N PHE A 31 4.12 -2.55 -4.09
CA PHE A 31 4.32 -1.11 -4.31
C PHE A 31 5.13 -0.52 -3.15
N ILE A 32 6.24 0.14 -3.52
CA ILE A 32 7.13 0.80 -2.56
C ILE A 32 6.47 2.11 -2.09
N PRO A 33 6.49 2.43 -0.78
CA PRO A 33 6.02 3.71 -0.28
C PRO A 33 6.60 4.89 -1.06
N PHE A 34 5.81 5.93 -1.25
CA PHE A 34 6.14 6.98 -2.19
C PHE A 34 7.42 7.73 -1.87
N ILE A 35 8.15 8.05 -2.93
CA ILE A 35 9.22 9.04 -2.97
C ILE A 35 8.58 10.40 -3.16
N ASN A 36 9.02 11.37 -2.34
CA ASN A 36 8.61 12.76 -2.44
C ASN A 36 9.75 13.60 -3.04
N PRO A 37 9.76 13.84 -4.35
CA PRO A 37 10.86 14.54 -5.01
C PRO A 37 11.11 15.91 -4.39
N ASN A 38 12.39 16.27 -4.26
CA ASN A 38 12.84 17.59 -3.87
C ASN A 38 13.58 18.27 -5.02
N GLN A 39 13.79 19.58 -4.91
CA GLN A 39 14.41 20.42 -5.95
C GLN A 39 15.82 19.93 -6.38
N HIS A 40 16.53 19.24 -5.49
CA HIS A 40 17.89 18.73 -5.74
C HIS A 40 17.91 17.29 -6.25
N GLY A 41 16.77 16.60 -6.36
CA GLY A 41 16.68 15.21 -6.79
C GLY A 41 17.34 14.21 -5.82
N HIS A 42 17.58 14.60 -4.57
CA HIS A 42 18.14 13.71 -3.55
C HIS A 42 17.04 12.84 -2.91
N LEU A 43 17.33 11.55 -2.78
CA LEU A 43 16.53 10.62 -2.00
C LEU A 43 16.96 10.69 -0.53
N SER A 44 16.01 10.69 0.39
CA SER A 44 16.31 10.44 1.80
C SER A 44 16.94 9.07 2.01
N SER A 45 17.65 8.86 3.12
CA SER A 45 18.25 7.56 3.43
C SER A 45 17.20 6.44 3.41
N ARG A 46 15.99 6.69 3.92
CA ARG A 46 14.89 5.74 3.92
C ARG A 46 14.43 5.42 2.49
N GLU A 47 14.11 6.43 1.68
CA GLU A 47 13.68 6.23 0.29
C GLU A 47 14.73 5.46 -0.52
N ARG A 48 16.01 5.80 -0.30
CA ARG A 48 17.12 5.07 -0.93
C ARG A 48 17.13 3.59 -0.53
N GLN A 49 17.05 3.29 0.76
CA GLN A 49 17.01 1.89 1.24
C GLN A 49 15.80 1.13 0.70
N ASP A 50 14.65 1.78 0.60
CA ASP A 50 13.42 1.17 0.09
C ASP A 50 13.50 0.77 -1.39
N ILE A 51 14.32 1.47 -2.20
CA ILE A 51 14.44 1.19 -3.64
C ILE A 51 15.70 0.43 -4.04
N LEU A 52 16.63 0.15 -3.13
CA LEU A 52 17.83 -0.64 -3.47
C LEU A 52 17.42 -2.02 -4.00
N PRO A 53 17.93 -2.47 -5.16
CA PRO A 53 17.58 -3.79 -5.72
C PRO A 53 17.88 -4.95 -4.75
N GLU A 54 18.96 -4.87 -3.98
CA GLU A 54 19.32 -5.84 -2.95
C GLU A 54 18.28 -5.96 -1.84
N ASN A 55 17.50 -4.91 -1.58
CA ASN A 55 16.41 -4.89 -0.61
C ASN A 55 15.05 -5.30 -1.22
N ASN A 56 15.01 -5.69 -2.49
CA ASN A 56 13.79 -6.06 -3.22
C ASN A 56 13.97 -7.35 -4.03
N GLN A 57 14.95 -8.20 -3.66
CA GLN A 57 15.25 -9.43 -4.37
C GLN A 57 14.07 -10.42 -4.37
N GLY A 58 13.81 -11.03 -5.52
CA GLY A 58 12.72 -11.99 -5.69
C GLY A 58 11.32 -11.38 -5.81
N MET A 59 11.18 -10.07 -5.59
CA MET A 59 9.90 -9.36 -5.66
C MET A 59 9.77 -8.54 -6.94
N TYR A 60 8.60 -8.52 -7.55
CA TYR A 60 8.25 -7.47 -8.50
C TYR A 60 7.87 -6.21 -7.71
N ALA A 61 8.86 -5.36 -7.44
CA ALA A 61 8.68 -4.15 -6.66
C ALA A 61 8.55 -2.93 -7.57
N VAL A 62 7.53 -2.08 -7.35
CA VAL A 62 7.24 -0.88 -8.13
C VAL A 62 7.39 0.36 -7.25
N PRO A 63 8.36 1.24 -7.53
CA PRO A 63 8.51 2.48 -6.79
C PRO A 63 7.37 3.45 -7.13
N GLN A 64 6.88 4.15 -6.11
CA GLN A 64 5.83 5.14 -6.27
C GLN A 64 6.39 6.56 -6.12
N ILE A 65 5.95 7.50 -6.95
CA ILE A 65 6.31 8.92 -6.89
C ILE A 65 5.09 9.74 -6.50
N LEU A 66 5.27 10.69 -5.57
CA LEU A 66 4.27 11.64 -5.11
C LEU A 66 4.66 13.06 -5.51
N THR A 67 4.11 13.58 -6.59
CA THR A 67 4.38 14.94 -7.06
C THR A 67 3.23 15.47 -7.93
N ASN A 68 3.17 16.78 -8.11
CA ASN A 68 2.34 17.49 -9.08
C ASN A 68 3.20 18.32 -10.07
N CYS A 69 4.51 18.07 -10.10
CA CYS A 69 5.46 18.70 -11.01
C CYS A 69 6.02 17.64 -11.96
N ALA A 70 5.79 17.79 -13.26
CA ALA A 70 6.20 16.82 -14.28
C ALA A 70 7.72 16.67 -14.37
N GLU A 71 8.47 17.76 -14.24
CA GLU A 71 9.94 17.74 -14.25
C GLU A 71 10.50 16.93 -13.07
N ASP A 72 9.88 17.05 -11.89
CA ASP A 72 10.24 16.28 -10.71
C ASP A 72 9.96 14.79 -10.91
N PHE A 73 8.82 14.45 -11.54
CA PHE A 73 8.47 13.08 -11.88
C PHE A 73 9.50 12.50 -12.85
N LEU A 74 9.75 13.15 -13.98
CA LEU A 74 10.65 12.68 -15.04
C LEU A 74 12.08 12.50 -14.51
N ARG A 75 12.60 13.48 -13.76
CA ARG A 75 13.93 13.38 -13.13
C ARG A 75 14.03 12.17 -12.18
N THR A 76 12.99 11.95 -11.37
CA THR A 76 12.97 10.85 -10.41
C THR A 76 12.80 9.52 -11.13
N ALA A 77 11.93 9.44 -12.13
CA ALA A 77 11.73 8.26 -12.98
C ALA A 77 13.03 7.83 -13.67
N LYS A 78 13.75 8.79 -14.26
CA LYS A 78 15.07 8.54 -14.87
C LYS A 78 16.09 8.00 -13.86
N LYS A 79 16.05 8.48 -12.62
CA LYS A 79 16.91 7.96 -11.56
C LYS A 79 16.52 6.53 -11.15
N LEU A 80 15.23 6.24 -11.06
CA LEU A 80 14.72 4.91 -10.72
C LEU A 80 15.03 3.88 -11.81
N SER A 81 14.97 4.26 -13.09
CA SER A 81 15.35 3.37 -14.19
C SER A 81 16.83 2.93 -14.12
N GLN A 82 17.73 3.75 -13.55
CA GLN A 82 19.13 3.37 -13.30
C GLN A 82 19.29 2.25 -12.24
N TYR A 83 18.28 2.06 -11.37
CA TYR A 83 18.20 0.93 -10.44
C TYR A 83 17.53 -0.31 -11.05
N GLY A 84 17.15 -0.25 -12.35
CA GLY A 84 16.54 -1.36 -13.08
C GLY A 84 15.00 -1.38 -13.02
N TYR A 85 14.36 -0.36 -12.45
CA TYR A 85 12.89 -0.29 -12.44
C TYR A 85 12.34 0.05 -13.82
N THR A 86 11.47 -0.80 -14.35
CA THR A 86 10.81 -0.64 -15.66
C THR A 86 9.39 -0.08 -15.54
N GLU A 87 8.79 -0.17 -14.37
CA GLU A 87 7.48 0.41 -14.05
C GLU A 87 7.62 1.38 -12.88
N ILE A 88 6.92 2.52 -12.97
CA ILE A 88 6.83 3.54 -11.93
C ILE A 88 5.36 3.86 -11.67
N ASN A 89 5.00 3.96 -10.42
CA ASN A 89 3.64 4.29 -10.02
C ASN A 89 3.52 5.77 -9.64
N LEU A 90 2.50 6.45 -10.17
CA LEU A 90 2.14 7.81 -9.77
C LEU A 90 1.11 7.76 -8.64
N ASN A 91 1.37 8.48 -7.54
CA ASN A 91 0.43 8.61 -6.42
C ASN A 91 -0.52 9.80 -6.61
N LEU A 92 -1.78 9.53 -6.92
CA LEU A 92 -2.90 10.46 -6.94
C LEU A 92 -3.97 10.12 -5.88
N GLY A 93 -3.58 9.36 -4.85
CA GLY A 93 -4.53 8.86 -3.85
C GLY A 93 -4.24 9.23 -2.40
N CYS A 94 -3.05 9.73 -2.06
CA CYS A 94 -2.70 10.05 -0.67
C CYS A 94 -3.60 11.18 -0.12
N PRO A 95 -4.41 10.91 0.95
CA PRO A 95 -5.33 11.90 1.52
C PRO A 95 -4.72 12.73 2.66
N SER A 96 -3.43 12.53 2.97
CA SER A 96 -2.77 13.23 4.07
C SER A 96 -2.85 14.73 3.91
N LYS A 97 -3.25 15.45 4.97
CA LYS A 97 -3.38 16.91 4.96
C LYS A 97 -2.12 17.61 4.47
N THR A 98 -0.95 17.16 4.90
CA THR A 98 0.35 17.73 4.49
C THR A 98 0.68 17.52 3.01
N VAL A 99 0.08 16.53 2.37
CA VAL A 99 0.20 16.24 0.94
C VAL A 99 -0.82 17.06 0.14
N VAL A 100 -2.08 17.00 0.56
CA VAL A 100 -3.21 17.63 -0.12
C VAL A 100 -3.10 19.17 -0.15
N THR A 101 -2.61 19.79 0.93
CA THR A 101 -2.39 21.26 0.98
C THR A 101 -1.33 21.76 -0.01
N LYS A 102 -0.50 20.85 -0.53
CA LYS A 102 0.49 21.15 -1.60
C LYS A 102 -0.03 20.81 -3.00
N GLY A 103 -1.32 20.51 -3.15
CA GLY A 103 -1.91 20.06 -4.41
C GLY A 103 -1.36 18.73 -4.92
N ARG A 104 -0.86 17.82 -4.02
CA ARG A 104 -0.28 16.52 -4.37
C ARG A 104 -1.21 15.38 -3.93
N GLY A 105 -0.92 14.17 -4.39
CA GLY A 105 -1.75 13.00 -4.09
C GLY A 105 -3.20 13.25 -4.51
N SER A 106 -4.18 12.89 -3.67
CA SER A 106 -5.59 13.14 -3.95
C SER A 106 -5.97 14.64 -4.02
N GLY A 107 -5.12 15.54 -3.52
CA GLY A 107 -5.30 16.98 -3.68
C GLY A 107 -5.11 17.47 -5.12
N PHE A 108 -4.37 16.74 -5.95
CA PHE A 108 -4.18 17.09 -7.35
C PHE A 108 -5.44 16.83 -8.20
N LEU A 109 -6.33 15.95 -7.74
CA LEU A 109 -7.59 15.65 -8.43
C LEU A 109 -8.56 16.84 -8.49
N ALA A 110 -8.36 17.87 -7.65
CA ALA A 110 -9.14 19.11 -7.71
C ALA A 110 -8.80 20.01 -8.92
N PHE A 111 -7.75 19.67 -9.68
CA PHE A 111 -7.24 20.49 -10.78
C PHE A 111 -7.13 19.66 -12.08
N PRO A 112 -8.28 19.25 -12.70
CA PRO A 112 -8.28 18.33 -13.84
C PRO A 112 -7.47 18.82 -15.04
N GLU A 113 -7.51 20.12 -15.37
CA GLU A 113 -6.78 20.68 -16.51
C GLU A 113 -5.26 20.69 -16.28
N GLU A 114 -4.82 20.88 -15.02
CA GLU A 114 -3.41 20.78 -14.65
C GLU A 114 -2.95 19.33 -14.62
N LEU A 115 -3.81 18.44 -14.15
CA LEU A 115 -3.57 17.00 -14.16
C LEU A 115 -3.40 16.48 -15.60
N ASP A 116 -4.24 16.93 -16.53
CA ASP A 116 -4.13 16.56 -17.96
C ASP A 116 -2.79 17.00 -18.55
N ARG A 117 -2.41 18.27 -18.36
CA ARG A 117 -1.09 18.78 -18.81
C ARG A 117 0.09 18.05 -18.18
N PHE A 118 -0.03 17.71 -16.91
CA PHE A 118 1.00 16.96 -16.20
C PHE A 118 1.14 15.53 -16.79
N LEU A 119 0.02 14.84 -17.02
CA LEU A 119 0.01 13.49 -17.61
C LEU A 119 0.54 13.52 -19.04
N ASP A 120 0.10 14.48 -19.86
CA ASP A 120 0.59 14.65 -21.24
C ASP A 120 2.12 14.71 -21.27
N LYS A 121 2.71 15.54 -20.40
CA LYS A 121 4.15 15.69 -20.34
C LYS A 121 4.88 14.43 -19.87
N ILE A 122 4.43 13.79 -18.80
CA ILE A 122 5.13 12.60 -18.29
C ILE A 122 5.01 11.39 -19.23
N PHE A 123 3.86 11.22 -19.91
CA PHE A 123 3.68 10.12 -20.87
C PHE A 123 4.38 10.36 -22.18
N SER A 124 4.59 11.62 -22.61
CA SER A 124 5.32 11.95 -23.84
C SER A 124 6.84 11.90 -23.69
N GLU A 125 7.37 12.11 -22.47
CA GLU A 125 8.81 12.25 -22.25
C GLU A 125 9.48 11.07 -21.52
N THR A 126 8.72 10.08 -21.00
CA THR A 126 9.31 8.93 -20.32
C THR A 126 9.24 7.65 -21.16
N GLU A 127 10.29 6.83 -21.10
CA GLU A 127 10.32 5.49 -21.66
C GLU A 127 9.88 4.41 -20.64
N THR A 128 9.68 4.80 -19.38
CA THR A 128 9.29 3.89 -18.30
C THR A 128 7.77 3.69 -18.31
N GLU A 129 7.29 2.47 -18.11
CA GLU A 129 5.87 2.21 -17.96
C GLU A 129 5.32 2.94 -16.73
N ILE A 130 4.18 3.62 -16.87
CA ILE A 130 3.54 4.35 -15.78
C ILE A 130 2.24 3.66 -15.39
N SER A 131 2.13 3.26 -14.11
CA SER A 131 0.86 2.93 -13.48
C SER A 131 0.40 4.09 -12.57
N VAL A 132 -0.90 4.21 -12.38
CA VAL A 132 -1.48 5.30 -11.56
C VAL A 132 -2.27 4.72 -10.42
N LYS A 133 -2.01 5.16 -9.18
CA LYS A 133 -2.86 4.84 -8.03
C LYS A 133 -3.63 6.07 -7.60
N THR A 134 -4.96 6.03 -7.72
CA THR A 134 -5.84 7.19 -7.55
C THR A 134 -6.96 6.95 -6.55
N ARG A 135 -7.55 8.04 -6.06
CA ARG A 135 -8.90 8.12 -5.53
C ARG A 135 -9.87 8.63 -6.60
N ILE A 136 -11.18 8.69 -6.28
CA ILE A 136 -12.23 9.07 -7.24
C ILE A 136 -12.57 10.57 -7.21
N GLY A 137 -11.79 11.38 -6.55
CA GLY A 137 -11.99 12.84 -6.47
C GLY A 137 -11.51 13.40 -5.15
N LYS A 138 -11.67 14.70 -4.98
CA LYS A 138 -11.35 15.41 -3.75
C LYS A 138 -12.57 15.50 -2.83
N GLU A 139 -13.72 15.94 -3.34
CA GLU A 139 -14.89 16.27 -2.54
C GLU A 139 -16.10 15.38 -2.87
N GLN A 140 -16.38 15.15 -4.16
CA GLN A 140 -17.55 14.45 -4.64
C GLN A 140 -17.19 13.31 -5.60
N PRO A 141 -17.90 12.16 -5.54
CA PRO A 141 -17.66 11.02 -6.44
C PRO A 141 -17.81 11.34 -7.93
N GLU A 142 -18.69 12.29 -8.27
CA GLU A 142 -19.00 12.73 -9.64
C GLU A 142 -17.79 13.37 -10.33
N GLU A 143 -16.82 13.88 -9.57
CA GLU A 143 -15.56 14.41 -10.11
C GLU A 143 -14.81 13.35 -10.93
N PHE A 144 -15.05 12.05 -10.64
CA PHE A 144 -14.31 10.98 -11.28
C PHE A 144 -14.67 10.77 -12.74
N GLU A 145 -15.85 11.17 -13.21
CA GLU A 145 -16.22 11.09 -14.62
C GLU A 145 -15.21 11.85 -15.48
N LYS A 146 -14.98 13.13 -15.16
CA LYS A 146 -13.99 13.96 -15.87
C LYS A 146 -12.57 13.47 -15.69
N ILE A 147 -12.21 12.99 -14.50
CA ILE A 147 -10.87 12.44 -14.21
C ILE A 147 -10.63 11.18 -15.04
N LEU A 148 -11.60 10.27 -15.16
CA LEU A 148 -11.49 9.05 -15.96
C LEU A 148 -11.38 9.35 -17.45
N GLU A 149 -12.09 10.35 -17.97
CA GLU A 149 -11.92 10.82 -19.35
C GLU A 149 -10.49 11.27 -19.63
N ILE A 150 -9.86 11.98 -18.69
CA ILE A 150 -8.45 12.37 -18.79
C ILE A 150 -7.56 11.13 -18.77
N TYR A 151 -7.73 10.22 -17.81
CA TYR A 151 -6.93 9.00 -17.71
C TYR A 151 -7.01 8.13 -18.98
N ASN A 152 -8.15 8.10 -19.64
CA ASN A 152 -8.37 7.35 -20.89
C ASN A 152 -7.63 7.91 -22.11
N ARG A 153 -6.98 9.06 -22.00
CA ARG A 153 -6.13 9.64 -23.06
C ARG A 153 -4.71 9.08 -23.04
N TYR A 154 -4.30 8.47 -21.91
CA TYR A 154 -2.92 8.03 -21.67
C TYR A 154 -2.82 6.50 -21.55
N PRO A 155 -1.78 5.87 -22.14
CA PRO A 155 -1.59 4.42 -22.09
C PRO A 155 -0.98 3.99 -20.74
N MET A 156 -1.79 3.95 -19.71
CA MET A 156 -1.33 3.52 -18.39
C MET A 156 -1.08 2.01 -18.38
N LYS A 157 0.02 1.58 -17.76
CA LYS A 157 0.26 0.17 -17.46
C LYS A 157 -0.89 -0.44 -16.66
N GLU A 158 -1.42 0.35 -15.73
CA GLU A 158 -2.51 -0.04 -14.84
C GLU A 158 -3.10 1.17 -14.11
N LEU A 159 -4.41 1.21 -13.95
CA LEU A 159 -5.15 2.19 -13.18
C LEU A 159 -5.66 1.53 -11.89
N ILE A 160 -5.02 1.85 -10.76
CA ILE A 160 -5.37 1.31 -9.45
C ILE A 160 -6.33 2.29 -8.77
N VAL A 161 -7.59 1.90 -8.64
CA VAL A 161 -8.67 2.77 -8.15
C VAL A 161 -9.04 2.43 -6.72
N HIS A 162 -8.88 3.41 -5.83
CA HIS A 162 -9.45 3.39 -4.49
C HIS A 162 -10.75 4.25 -4.53
N PRO A 163 -11.94 3.62 -4.59
CA PRO A 163 -13.17 4.34 -4.88
C PRO A 163 -13.72 5.07 -3.63
N ARG A 164 -12.94 5.99 -3.11
CA ARG A 164 -13.25 6.97 -2.08
C ARG A 164 -12.78 8.35 -2.54
N VAL A 165 -13.50 9.42 -2.16
CA VAL A 165 -12.99 10.78 -2.31
C VAL A 165 -11.93 11.08 -1.23
N GLN A 166 -11.17 12.17 -1.42
CA GLN A 166 -10.13 12.55 -0.46
C GLN A 166 -10.68 12.75 0.95
N GLN A 167 -11.83 13.41 1.09
CA GLN A 167 -12.44 13.76 2.37
C GLN A 167 -12.90 12.54 3.18
N ASP A 168 -13.15 11.40 2.55
CA ASP A 168 -13.51 10.16 3.25
C ASP A 168 -12.38 9.64 4.13
N PHE A 169 -11.13 9.93 3.79
CA PHE A 169 -9.97 9.26 4.38
C PHE A 169 -10.13 7.73 4.32
N TYR A 170 -10.57 7.12 5.43
CA TYR A 170 -10.86 5.68 5.57
C TYR A 170 -12.17 5.42 6.33
N LYS A 171 -13.03 6.43 6.49
CA LYS A 171 -14.24 6.34 7.32
C LYS A 171 -15.43 5.75 6.59
N ASN A 172 -15.71 6.23 5.36
CA ASN A 172 -16.83 5.75 4.57
C ASN A 172 -16.48 4.44 3.84
N HIS A 173 -17.47 3.72 3.33
CA HIS A 173 -17.23 2.55 2.48
C HIS A 173 -16.76 2.96 1.08
N PRO A 174 -15.99 2.09 0.38
CA PRO A 174 -15.69 2.29 -1.04
C PRO A 174 -16.98 2.43 -1.86
N ASN A 175 -17.01 3.40 -2.77
CA ASN A 175 -18.14 3.59 -3.68
C ASN A 175 -18.06 2.60 -4.84
N LEU A 176 -18.76 1.47 -4.70
CA LEU A 176 -18.73 0.39 -5.68
C LEU A 176 -19.55 0.74 -6.96
N GLU A 177 -20.47 1.70 -6.91
CA GLU A 177 -21.18 2.19 -8.09
C GLU A 177 -20.22 2.92 -9.02
N VAL A 178 -19.42 3.85 -8.49
CA VAL A 178 -18.37 4.52 -9.27
C VAL A 178 -17.34 3.51 -9.78
N PHE A 179 -16.98 2.50 -8.98
CA PHE A 179 -16.07 1.46 -9.43
C PHE A 179 -16.65 0.63 -10.61
N ALA A 180 -17.95 0.33 -10.59
CA ALA A 180 -18.62 -0.33 -11.71
C ALA A 180 -18.55 0.52 -13.01
N GLU A 181 -18.71 1.85 -12.91
CA GLU A 181 -18.53 2.74 -14.06
C GLU A 181 -17.08 2.78 -14.54
N VAL A 182 -16.11 2.67 -13.64
CA VAL A 182 -14.68 2.52 -14.01
C VAL A 182 -14.45 1.25 -14.81
N MET A 183 -14.96 0.11 -14.34
CA MET A 183 -14.83 -1.18 -15.05
C MET A 183 -15.41 -1.14 -16.45
N LYS A 184 -16.52 -0.42 -16.65
CA LYS A 184 -17.21 -0.28 -17.93
C LYS A 184 -16.50 0.68 -18.88
N ASN A 185 -15.94 1.79 -18.37
CA ASN A 185 -15.53 2.94 -19.20
C ASN A 185 -14.00 3.12 -19.28
N SER A 186 -13.21 2.44 -18.44
CA SER A 186 -11.75 2.55 -18.49
C SER A 186 -11.19 1.91 -19.76
N LYS A 187 -10.29 2.63 -20.43
CA LYS A 187 -9.47 2.09 -21.55
C LYS A 187 -8.17 1.44 -21.06
N ASN A 188 -7.84 1.63 -19.80
CA ASN A 188 -6.64 1.08 -19.16
C ASN A 188 -7.00 -0.16 -18.34
N PRO A 189 -6.08 -1.11 -18.12
CA PRO A 189 -6.27 -2.21 -17.17
C PRO A 189 -6.58 -1.67 -15.77
N VAL A 190 -7.60 -2.22 -15.11
CA VAL A 190 -8.09 -1.72 -13.81
C VAL A 190 -7.71 -2.67 -12.69
N CYS A 191 -7.18 -2.13 -11.60
CA CYS A 191 -6.97 -2.82 -10.33
C CYS A 191 -7.85 -2.20 -9.24
N TYR A 192 -8.64 -3.02 -8.56
CA TYR A 192 -9.43 -2.58 -7.40
C TYR A 192 -8.56 -2.42 -6.16
N ASN A 193 -8.72 -1.32 -5.45
CA ASN A 193 -8.14 -1.14 -4.11
C ASN A 193 -9.20 -0.61 -3.15
N GLY A 194 -9.68 -1.45 -2.26
CA GLY A 194 -10.72 -1.10 -1.28
C GLY A 194 -10.58 -1.93 0.00
N ASP A 195 -11.65 -1.99 0.79
CA ASP A 195 -11.71 -2.63 2.10
C ASP A 195 -11.81 -4.16 1.98
N LEU A 196 -10.72 -4.79 1.55
CA LEU A 196 -10.57 -6.24 1.58
C LEU A 196 -9.75 -6.59 2.84
N PHE A 197 -10.43 -6.91 3.93
CA PHE A 197 -9.82 -7.23 5.22
C PHE A 197 -9.83 -8.72 5.54
N SER A 198 -10.74 -9.48 4.90
CA SER A 198 -10.95 -10.90 5.12
C SER A 198 -11.20 -11.64 3.80
N TYR A 199 -11.14 -12.96 3.86
CA TYR A 199 -11.52 -13.81 2.73
C TYR A 199 -13.01 -13.66 2.38
N ALA A 200 -13.87 -13.39 3.37
CA ALA A 200 -15.29 -13.12 3.13
C ALA A 200 -15.50 -11.82 2.34
N ASP A 201 -14.78 -10.73 2.69
CA ASP A 201 -14.82 -9.47 1.92
C ASP A 201 -14.38 -9.70 0.48
N TYR A 202 -13.29 -10.45 0.29
CA TYR A 202 -12.80 -10.80 -1.04
C TYR A 202 -13.84 -11.59 -1.85
N LYS A 203 -14.47 -12.59 -1.27
CA LYS A 203 -15.52 -13.38 -1.94
C LYS A 203 -16.71 -12.53 -2.33
N THR A 204 -17.24 -11.74 -1.40
CA THR A 204 -18.37 -10.84 -1.66
C THR A 204 -18.04 -9.87 -2.80
N PHE A 205 -16.81 -9.30 -2.79
CA PHE A 205 -16.36 -8.41 -3.84
C PHE A 205 -16.28 -9.11 -5.21
N THR A 206 -15.68 -10.30 -5.28
CA THR A 206 -15.52 -11.02 -6.56
C THR A 206 -16.82 -11.61 -7.09
N GLU A 207 -17.80 -11.92 -6.24
CA GLU A 207 -19.16 -12.27 -6.64
C GLU A 207 -19.87 -11.08 -7.31
N GLN A 208 -19.66 -9.85 -6.80
CA GLN A 208 -20.22 -8.64 -7.38
C GLN A 208 -19.48 -8.18 -8.65
N PHE A 209 -18.16 -8.41 -8.71
CA PHE A 209 -17.29 -8.00 -9.82
C PHE A 209 -16.48 -9.18 -10.38
N PRO A 210 -17.14 -10.13 -11.08
CA PRO A 210 -16.48 -11.35 -11.58
C PRO A 210 -15.41 -11.08 -12.65
N ASP A 211 -15.47 -9.97 -13.34
CA ASP A 211 -14.53 -9.59 -14.40
C ASP A 211 -13.27 -8.89 -13.87
N VAL A 212 -13.18 -8.60 -12.57
CA VAL A 212 -11.98 -8.04 -11.96
C VAL A 212 -10.93 -9.14 -11.81
N ASP A 213 -9.80 -8.98 -12.45
CA ASP A 213 -8.68 -9.93 -12.42
C ASP A 213 -7.55 -9.55 -11.46
N THR A 214 -7.57 -8.31 -10.94
CA THR A 214 -6.50 -7.73 -10.13
C THR A 214 -7.05 -6.93 -8.95
N VAL A 215 -6.57 -7.23 -7.75
CA VAL A 215 -6.88 -6.48 -6.53
C VAL A 215 -5.60 -6.02 -5.81
N MET A 216 -5.63 -4.83 -5.22
CA MET A 216 -4.58 -4.33 -4.35
C MET A 216 -5.08 -4.30 -2.91
N ILE A 217 -4.37 -4.97 -2.01
CA ILE A 217 -4.70 -5.05 -0.60
C ILE A 217 -3.68 -4.24 0.22
N GLY A 218 -4.18 -3.41 1.11
CA GLY A 218 -3.34 -2.59 2.01
C GLY A 218 -3.45 -3.06 3.45
N ARG A 219 -4.34 -2.43 4.20
CA ARG A 219 -4.56 -2.72 5.63
C ARG A 219 -4.91 -4.19 5.89
N GLY A 220 -5.61 -4.84 4.95
CA GLY A 220 -5.93 -6.26 5.06
C GLY A 220 -4.69 -7.15 5.22
N LEU A 221 -3.59 -6.86 4.49
CA LEU A 221 -2.33 -7.61 4.63
C LEU A 221 -1.63 -7.41 5.98
N LEU A 222 -1.87 -6.25 6.62
CA LEU A 222 -1.33 -5.97 7.95
C LEU A 222 -2.14 -6.64 9.06
N MET A 223 -3.45 -6.80 8.83
CA MET A 223 -4.39 -7.40 9.79
C MET A 223 -4.44 -8.91 9.67
N ASP A 224 -4.31 -9.43 8.46
CA ASP A 224 -4.23 -10.84 8.13
C ASP A 224 -3.15 -11.08 7.06
N PRO A 225 -1.91 -11.33 7.47
CA PRO A 225 -0.83 -11.61 6.51
C PRO A 225 -1.04 -12.87 5.67
N GLY A 226 -1.86 -13.81 6.13
CA GLY A 226 -2.22 -15.03 5.41
C GLY A 226 -3.30 -14.85 4.33
N LEU A 227 -3.96 -13.68 4.28
CA LEU A 227 -5.09 -13.43 3.38
C LEU A 227 -4.77 -13.71 1.89
N THR A 228 -3.58 -13.31 1.43
CA THR A 228 -3.18 -13.54 0.03
C THR A 228 -3.06 -15.02 -0.30
N ARG A 229 -2.50 -15.83 0.62
CA ARG A 229 -2.40 -17.28 0.45
C ARG A 229 -3.79 -17.91 0.51
N GLN A 230 -4.63 -17.51 1.45
CA GLN A 230 -6.01 -18.02 1.54
C GLN A 230 -6.80 -17.74 0.26
N ILE A 231 -6.64 -16.56 -0.35
CA ILE A 231 -7.26 -16.22 -1.64
C ILE A 231 -6.76 -17.14 -2.76
N LYS A 232 -5.46 -17.43 -2.83
CA LYS A 232 -4.85 -18.19 -3.94
C LYS A 232 -4.96 -19.71 -3.77
N THR A 233 -4.89 -20.21 -2.54
CA THR A 233 -4.77 -21.66 -2.26
C THR A 233 -5.84 -22.21 -1.36
N GLY A 234 -6.62 -21.38 -0.68
CA GLY A 234 -7.57 -21.77 0.36
C GLY A 234 -6.93 -22.05 1.73
N GLU A 235 -5.60 -21.99 1.85
CA GLU A 235 -4.90 -22.26 3.09
C GLU A 235 -4.97 -21.07 4.06
N LYS A 236 -5.38 -21.34 5.29
CA LYS A 236 -5.48 -20.32 6.35
C LYS A 236 -4.13 -20.07 7.02
N LEU A 237 -4.02 -18.88 7.63
CA LEU A 237 -2.87 -18.49 8.46
C LEU A 237 -2.78 -19.36 9.71
N ARG A 238 -1.58 -19.86 10.03
CA ARG A 238 -1.28 -20.56 11.29
C ARG A 238 -0.58 -19.62 12.27
N LYS A 239 -0.78 -19.86 13.56
CA LYS A 239 -0.21 -18.99 14.62
C LYS A 239 1.32 -19.00 14.63
N GLU A 240 1.92 -20.14 14.36
CA GLU A 240 3.38 -20.31 14.26
C GLU A 240 3.98 -19.51 13.09
N GLU A 241 3.28 -19.45 11.97
CA GLU A 241 3.68 -18.65 10.80
C GLU A 241 3.60 -17.16 11.10
N LEU A 242 2.53 -16.73 11.78
CA LEU A 242 2.38 -15.35 12.23
C LEU A 242 3.49 -14.94 13.20
N LYS A 243 3.86 -15.86 14.14
CA LYS A 243 4.98 -15.63 15.06
C LYS A 243 6.30 -15.50 14.31
N ALA A 244 6.59 -16.40 13.38
CA ALA A 244 7.80 -16.35 12.56
C ALA A 244 7.87 -15.07 11.71
N TYR A 245 6.75 -14.64 11.14
CA TYR A 245 6.66 -13.37 10.41
C TYR A 245 6.93 -12.16 11.31
N HIS A 246 6.26 -12.10 12.48
CA HIS A 246 6.50 -11.06 13.47
C HIS A 246 7.97 -10.97 13.85
N ASP A 247 8.60 -12.11 14.15
CA ASP A 247 10.00 -12.17 14.58
C ASP A 247 10.96 -11.70 13.49
N LYS A 248 10.66 -12.01 12.21
CA LYS A 248 11.45 -11.49 11.07
C LYS A 248 11.32 -9.96 10.93
N VAL A 249 10.12 -9.40 11.09
CA VAL A 249 9.92 -7.94 11.08
C VAL A 249 10.68 -7.29 12.23
N TYR A 250 10.57 -7.86 13.44
CA TYR A 250 11.24 -7.36 14.64
C TYR A 250 12.75 -7.39 14.50
N LEU A 251 13.32 -8.54 14.13
CA LEU A 251 14.76 -8.70 13.88
C LEU A 251 15.23 -7.75 12.76
N GLY A 252 14.46 -7.62 11.70
CA GLY A 252 14.76 -6.69 10.61
C GLY A 252 14.90 -5.25 11.09
N TYR A 253 14.01 -4.78 11.97
CA TYR A 253 14.14 -3.45 12.55
C TYR A 253 15.28 -3.34 13.57
N GLN A 254 15.59 -4.38 14.35
CA GLN A 254 16.74 -4.39 15.24
C GLN A 254 18.07 -4.26 14.46
N ASN A 255 18.16 -4.85 13.27
CA ASN A 255 19.37 -4.81 12.44
C ASN A 255 19.62 -3.43 11.79
N VAL A 256 18.56 -2.62 11.59
CA VAL A 256 18.67 -1.37 10.83
C VAL A 256 18.42 -0.10 11.65
N LEU A 257 17.89 -0.24 12.86
CA LEU A 257 17.58 0.88 13.76
C LEU A 257 18.36 0.77 15.05
N SER A 258 18.77 1.91 15.59
CA SER A 258 19.49 1.97 16.87
C SER A 258 18.56 2.48 17.98
N GLY A 259 18.62 1.79 19.12
CA GLY A 259 17.95 2.15 20.37
C GLY A 259 16.50 1.67 20.47
N ASP A 260 16.12 1.25 21.68
CA ASP A 260 14.80 0.67 22.00
C ASP A 260 13.65 1.53 21.49
N LYS A 261 13.74 2.84 21.67
CA LYS A 261 12.63 3.77 21.36
C LYS A 261 12.26 3.78 19.88
N THR A 262 13.26 3.72 18.98
CA THR A 262 13.04 3.74 17.54
C THR A 262 12.47 2.42 17.02
N ILE A 263 12.97 1.30 17.54
CA ILE A 263 12.47 -0.05 17.24
C ILE A 263 11.03 -0.18 17.74
N LEU A 264 10.78 0.18 19.02
CA LEU A 264 9.46 0.14 19.61
C LEU A 264 8.45 1.03 18.87
N PHE A 265 8.87 2.18 18.37
CA PHE A 265 7.99 3.04 17.57
C PHE A 265 7.45 2.27 16.34
N LYS A 266 8.32 1.58 15.60
CA LYS A 266 7.95 0.76 14.43
C LYS A 266 7.09 -0.44 14.81
N MET A 267 7.47 -1.17 15.84
CA MET A 267 6.73 -2.35 16.24
C MET A 267 5.35 -2.02 16.83
N LYS A 268 5.20 -0.90 17.54
CA LYS A 268 3.88 -0.44 18.02
C LYS A 268 2.95 0.00 16.89
N GLU A 269 3.49 0.63 15.85
CA GLU A 269 2.76 0.95 14.63
C GLU A 269 2.27 -0.33 13.92
N PHE A 270 3.16 -1.31 13.76
CA PHE A 270 2.86 -2.62 13.20
C PHE A 270 1.76 -3.35 13.99
N TRP A 271 1.88 -3.40 15.33
CA TRP A 271 0.87 -4.00 16.22
C TRP A 271 -0.46 -3.26 16.24
N GLY A 272 -0.49 -1.99 15.88
CA GLY A 272 -1.74 -1.25 15.69
C GLY A 272 -2.66 -1.86 14.63
N PHE A 273 -2.08 -2.57 13.66
CA PHE A 273 -2.83 -3.32 12.64
C PHE A 273 -2.93 -4.81 12.95
N LEU A 274 -1.86 -5.43 13.43
CA LEU A 274 -1.79 -6.87 13.59
C LEU A 274 -2.56 -7.40 14.81
N ALA A 275 -2.67 -6.63 15.89
CA ALA A 275 -3.27 -7.11 17.14
C ALA A 275 -4.69 -7.71 16.96
N PRO A 276 -5.58 -7.14 16.12
CA PRO A 276 -6.90 -7.71 15.87
C PRO A 276 -6.89 -9.11 15.21
N ALA A 277 -5.74 -9.62 14.77
CA ALA A 277 -5.63 -11.01 14.30
C ALA A 277 -5.84 -12.03 15.44
N PHE A 278 -5.81 -11.60 16.70
CA PHE A 278 -5.99 -12.47 17.86
C PHE A 278 -7.33 -12.24 18.56
N THR A 279 -7.83 -13.30 19.20
CA THR A 279 -8.96 -13.20 20.13
C THR A 279 -8.52 -12.42 21.38
N HIS A 280 -9.41 -11.67 22.01
CA HIS A 280 -9.19 -10.98 23.30
C HIS A 280 -7.84 -10.22 23.39
N TYR A 281 -7.43 -9.60 22.29
CA TYR A 281 -6.11 -8.96 22.14
C TYR A 281 -5.93 -7.65 22.91
N GLU A 282 -7.00 -6.98 23.34
CA GLU A 282 -7.01 -5.59 23.81
C GLU A 282 -6.06 -5.34 24.99
N LYS A 283 -6.03 -6.26 25.97
CA LYS A 283 -5.14 -6.13 27.14
C LYS A 283 -3.67 -6.20 26.75
N TYR A 284 -3.33 -7.06 25.74
CA TYR A 284 -1.97 -7.25 25.25
C TYR A 284 -1.54 -6.09 24.35
N ALA A 285 -2.40 -5.66 23.45
CA ALA A 285 -2.16 -4.47 22.62
C ALA A 285 -1.88 -3.24 23.48
N LYS A 286 -2.61 -3.07 24.59
CA LYS A 286 -2.35 -2.00 25.57
C LYS A 286 -0.98 -2.14 26.25
N LYS A 287 -0.54 -3.36 26.61
CA LYS A 287 0.80 -3.62 27.17
C LYS A 287 1.87 -3.30 26.13
N ILE A 288 1.74 -3.82 24.90
CA ILE A 288 2.65 -3.54 23.77
C ILE A 288 2.77 -2.03 23.53
N LYS A 289 1.65 -1.32 23.44
CA LYS A 289 1.62 0.14 23.23
C LYS A 289 2.33 0.92 24.34
N LYS A 290 2.26 0.44 25.60
CA LYS A 290 2.87 1.09 26.76
C LYS A 290 4.32 0.68 27.02
N SER A 291 4.86 -0.33 26.34
CA SER A 291 6.24 -0.79 26.54
C SER A 291 7.24 0.31 26.21
N GLU A 292 8.20 0.55 27.10
CA GLU A 292 9.27 1.54 26.92
C GLU A 292 10.65 0.88 26.72
N ARG A 293 10.73 -0.43 26.96
CA ARG A 293 11.92 -1.26 26.79
C ARG A 293 11.59 -2.51 25.96
N LEU A 294 12.58 -3.02 25.22
CA LEU A 294 12.40 -4.17 24.35
C LEU A 294 11.97 -5.41 25.15
N TYR A 295 12.57 -5.69 26.29
CA TYR A 295 12.20 -6.84 27.13
C TYR A 295 10.73 -6.83 27.57
N ALA A 296 10.17 -5.62 27.85
CA ALA A 296 8.76 -5.49 28.25
C ALA A 296 7.83 -5.67 27.04
N TYR A 297 8.27 -5.26 25.88
CA TYR A 297 7.59 -5.51 24.60
C TYR A 297 7.58 -7.01 24.29
N GLU A 298 8.74 -7.67 24.34
CA GLU A 298 8.91 -9.11 24.07
C GLU A 298 8.03 -9.95 24.99
N ALA A 299 8.02 -9.65 26.30
CA ALA A 299 7.16 -10.32 27.27
C ALA A 299 5.67 -10.16 26.96
N ALA A 300 5.24 -8.95 26.51
CA ALA A 300 3.84 -8.71 26.15
C ALA A 300 3.43 -9.45 24.88
N VAL A 301 4.32 -9.54 23.88
CA VAL A 301 4.12 -10.29 22.63
C VAL A 301 4.06 -11.79 22.93
N GLU A 302 5.00 -12.33 23.69
CA GLU A 302 5.02 -13.75 24.06
C GLU A 302 3.75 -14.17 24.80
N ALA A 303 3.31 -13.34 25.74
CA ALA A 303 2.04 -13.58 26.46
C ALA A 303 0.82 -13.58 25.50
N LEU A 304 0.80 -12.72 24.46
CA LEU A 304 -0.27 -12.72 23.48
C LEU A 304 -0.29 -14.02 22.68
N PHE A 305 0.87 -14.45 22.14
CA PHE A 305 0.98 -15.67 21.34
C PHE A 305 0.71 -16.93 22.15
N SER A 306 1.06 -16.96 23.42
CA SER A 306 0.83 -18.13 24.29
C SER A 306 -0.61 -18.26 24.81
N GLU A 307 -1.25 -17.11 25.10
CA GLU A 307 -2.56 -17.08 25.80
C GLU A 307 -3.76 -16.90 24.85
N GLN A 308 -3.56 -16.45 23.59
CA GLN A 308 -4.67 -16.14 22.67
C GLN A 308 -4.57 -16.95 21.38
N ASP A 309 -5.73 -17.26 20.78
CA ASP A 309 -5.85 -17.89 19.49
C ASP A 309 -6.04 -16.85 18.37
N LEU A 310 -5.85 -17.27 17.11
CA LEU A 310 -6.13 -16.41 15.98
C LEU A 310 -7.64 -16.22 15.81
N ALA A 311 -8.06 -14.99 15.60
CA ALA A 311 -9.45 -14.61 15.32
C ALA A 311 -9.81 -14.76 13.82
N VAL A 312 -8.88 -15.24 13.00
CA VAL A 312 -9.00 -15.32 11.52
C VAL A 312 -10.08 -16.32 11.08
N ASP A 313 -10.52 -17.20 11.99
CA ASP A 313 -11.59 -18.17 11.72
C ASP A 313 -13.01 -17.61 11.98
N SER A 314 -13.13 -16.42 12.55
CA SER A 314 -14.41 -15.81 12.97
C SER A 314 -14.79 -14.54 12.18
N ARG A 315 -14.05 -14.19 11.11
CA ARG A 315 -14.31 -13.01 10.28
C ARG A 315 -14.75 -13.38 8.88
#